data_95acacd2fdefec85f2bda5bc09c40944
#
_entry.id   95acacd2fdefec85f2bda5bc09c40944
#
_cell.length_a   1.000
_cell.length_b   1.000
_cell.length_c   1.000
_cell.angle_alpha   90.00
_cell.angle_beta   90.00
_cell.angle_gamma   90.00
#
_symmetry.space_group_name_H-M   'P 1'
#
loop_
_entity.id
_entity.type
_entity.pdbx_description
1 polymer ?
#
loop_
_entity_poly.entity_id
_entity_poly.type
_entity_poly.pdbx_seq_one_letter_code
_entity_poly.pdbx_strand_id
1 'polypeptide(L)'
;PIVLSHTPRNKFDNGEIERNTSSFGKWTREAAEAAGAYFIDLNKISGDKLQDMGYNQGLRVVGTYFNHDHTHTSLKGARMNARSIADGLKATDCPLKDFLK
;
A
#
# COMPACT_ATOMS: atom_id res chain seq x y z
N PRO A 1 17.02 8.28 -1.04
CA PRO A 1 15.73 8.21 -0.33
C PRO A 1 14.79 7.20 -0.98
N ILE A 2 13.82 6.76 -0.20
CA ILE A 2 12.77 5.86 -0.65
C ILE A 2 11.44 6.59 -0.48
N VAL A 3 10.68 6.71 -1.56
CA VAL A 3 9.38 7.39 -1.57
C VAL A 3 8.28 6.35 -1.67
N LEU A 4 7.25 6.49 -0.86
CA LEU A 4 6.11 5.59 -0.84
C LEU A 4 4.86 6.31 -1.35
N SER A 5 4.02 5.60 -2.10
CA SER A 5 2.66 6.09 -2.32
C SER A 5 1.84 5.93 -1.03
N HIS A 6 0.68 6.57 -0.98
CA HIS A 6 -0.17 6.55 0.21
C HIS A 6 -0.68 5.15 0.53
N THR A 7 -0.88 4.86 1.81
CA THR A 7 -1.60 3.66 2.22
C THR A 7 -3.01 3.68 1.63
N PRO A 8 -3.58 2.52 1.26
CA PRO A 8 -4.96 2.47 0.78
C PRO A 8 -5.94 2.77 1.91
N ARG A 9 -7.09 3.32 1.54
CA ARG A 9 -8.20 3.57 2.47
C ARG A 9 -9.20 2.41 2.38
N ASN A 10 -9.94 2.20 3.47
CA ASN A 10 -11.02 1.21 3.50
C ASN A 10 -12.26 1.79 2.80
N LYS A 11 -12.18 1.95 1.50
CA LYS A 11 -13.27 2.45 0.66
C LYS A 11 -13.42 1.57 -0.56
N PHE A 12 -14.59 0.95 -0.69
CA PHE A 12 -14.92 0.10 -1.82
C PHE A 12 -16.11 0.67 -2.58
N ASP A 13 -16.05 0.61 -3.90
CA ASP A 13 -17.14 0.98 -4.79
C ASP A 13 -17.31 -0.16 -5.80
N ASN A 14 -18.50 -0.73 -5.86
CA ASN A 14 -18.80 -1.89 -6.71
C ASN A 14 -17.81 -3.04 -6.54
N GLY A 15 -17.37 -3.31 -5.30
CA GLY A 15 -16.41 -4.37 -5.00
C GLY A 15 -14.96 -4.01 -5.27
N GLU A 16 -14.68 -2.81 -5.74
CA GLU A 16 -13.34 -2.32 -6.04
C GLU A 16 -12.85 -1.36 -4.96
N ILE A 17 -11.65 -1.63 -4.40
CA ILE A 17 -11.04 -0.71 -3.45
C ILE A 17 -10.57 0.57 -4.14
N GLU A 18 -10.71 1.71 -3.46
CA GLU A 18 -10.23 2.99 -3.96
C GLU A 18 -8.71 2.97 -4.20
N ARG A 19 -8.30 3.47 -5.36
CA ARG A 19 -6.89 3.59 -5.74
C ARG A 19 -6.52 5.05 -5.98
N ASN A 20 -5.24 5.38 -5.82
CA ASN A 20 -4.73 6.71 -6.12
C ASN A 20 -3.67 6.72 -7.22
N THR A 21 -3.63 5.67 -8.05
CA THR A 21 -2.64 5.52 -9.12
C THR A 21 -2.73 6.57 -10.21
N SER A 22 -3.88 7.20 -10.39
CA SER A 22 -4.10 8.27 -11.38
C SER A 22 -4.04 9.67 -10.77
N SER A 23 -3.78 9.80 -9.48
CA SER A 23 -3.73 11.09 -8.76
C SER A 23 -2.49 11.17 -7.89
N PHE A 24 -2.65 11.07 -6.56
CA PHE A 24 -1.52 11.20 -5.62
C PHE A 24 -0.42 10.14 -5.87
N GLY A 25 -0.78 8.92 -6.21
CA GLY A 25 0.19 7.88 -6.52
C GLY A 25 1.00 8.21 -7.77
N LYS A 26 0.35 8.73 -8.81
CA LYS A 26 1.01 9.19 -10.03
C LYS A 26 2.00 10.31 -9.73
N TRP A 27 1.54 11.34 -9.02
CA TRP A 27 2.38 12.49 -8.70
C TRP A 27 3.56 12.13 -7.81
N THR A 28 3.35 11.25 -6.85
CA THR A 28 4.42 10.76 -5.97
C THR A 28 5.47 9.99 -6.76
N ARG A 29 5.04 9.13 -7.71
CA ARG A 29 5.95 8.41 -8.59
C ARG A 29 6.77 9.36 -9.45
N GLU A 30 6.12 10.33 -10.07
CA GLU A 30 6.79 11.32 -10.92
C GLU A 30 7.82 12.12 -10.14
N ALA A 31 7.48 12.53 -8.91
CA ALA A 31 8.41 13.26 -8.06
C ALA A 31 9.61 12.41 -7.67
N ALA A 32 9.41 11.13 -7.35
CA ALA A 32 10.49 10.21 -7.02
C ALA A 32 11.43 10.01 -8.21
N GLU A 33 10.87 9.79 -9.39
CA GLU A 33 11.65 9.62 -10.63
C GLU A 33 12.48 10.87 -10.94
N ALA A 34 11.87 12.06 -10.83
CA ALA A 34 12.55 13.32 -11.08
C ALA A 34 13.70 13.58 -10.09
N ALA A 35 13.56 13.12 -8.85
CA ALA A 35 14.57 13.27 -7.80
C ALA A 35 15.63 12.15 -7.79
N GLY A 36 15.48 11.13 -8.64
CA GLY A 36 16.37 9.96 -8.63
C GLY A 36 16.20 9.09 -7.38
N ALA A 37 15.04 9.13 -6.73
CA ALA A 37 14.73 8.33 -5.55
C ALA A 37 14.14 6.99 -5.95
N TYR A 38 14.26 5.99 -5.05
CA TYR A 38 13.52 4.75 -5.19
C TYR A 38 12.04 4.98 -4.90
N PHE A 39 11.16 4.25 -5.57
CA PHE A 39 9.73 4.37 -5.36
C PHE A 39 9.11 3.01 -5.05
N ILE A 40 8.26 2.97 -4.03
CA ILE A 40 7.46 1.78 -3.69
C ILE A 40 6.00 2.17 -3.76
N ASP A 41 5.24 1.49 -4.62
CA ASP A 41 3.80 1.73 -4.76
C ASP A 41 3.02 0.97 -3.67
N LEU A 42 3.09 1.49 -2.45
CA LEU A 42 2.42 0.90 -1.30
C LEU A 42 0.91 0.83 -1.51
N ASN A 43 0.33 1.87 -2.11
CA ASN A 43 -1.10 1.90 -2.41
C ASN A 43 -1.53 0.70 -3.26
N LYS A 44 -0.73 0.37 -4.28
CA LYS A 44 -1.00 -0.79 -5.13
C LYS A 44 -0.81 -2.10 -4.37
N ILE A 45 0.33 -2.27 -3.70
CA ILE A 45 0.68 -3.55 -3.04
C ILE A 45 -0.32 -3.87 -1.93
N SER A 46 -0.53 -2.95 -1.00
CA SER A 46 -1.50 -3.14 0.09
C SER A 46 -2.94 -3.14 -0.43
N GLY A 47 -3.24 -2.31 -1.42
CA GLY A 47 -4.55 -2.27 -2.05
C GLY A 47 -4.92 -3.59 -2.71
N ASP A 48 -3.98 -4.23 -3.39
CA ASP A 48 -4.20 -5.54 -4.00
C ASP A 48 -4.50 -6.61 -2.93
N LYS A 49 -3.80 -6.57 -1.80
CA LYS A 49 -4.03 -7.48 -0.67
C LYS A 49 -5.43 -7.29 -0.08
N LEU A 50 -5.86 -6.04 0.13
CA LEU A 50 -7.19 -5.74 0.66
C LEU A 50 -8.29 -6.08 -0.35
N GLN A 51 -8.04 -5.85 -1.63
CA GLN A 51 -8.99 -6.21 -2.70
C GLN A 51 -9.22 -7.72 -2.71
N ASP A 52 -8.15 -8.49 -2.70
CA ASP A 52 -8.22 -9.96 -2.68
C ASP A 52 -8.92 -10.47 -1.42
N MET A 53 -8.60 -9.89 -0.27
CA MET A 53 -9.22 -10.23 1.00
C MET A 53 -10.73 -9.91 0.99
N GLY A 54 -11.11 -8.74 0.46
CA GLY A 54 -12.51 -8.35 0.35
C GLY A 54 -13.30 -9.29 -0.54
N TYR A 55 -12.70 -9.74 -1.62
CA TYR A 55 -13.31 -10.69 -2.56
C TYR A 55 -13.47 -12.08 -1.92
N ASN A 56 -12.42 -12.61 -1.28
CA ASN A 56 -12.39 -13.98 -0.78
C ASN A 56 -12.94 -14.14 0.65
N GLN A 57 -12.87 -13.11 1.49
CA GLN A 57 -13.20 -13.18 2.92
C GLN A 57 -14.27 -12.19 3.35
N GLY A 58 -14.58 -11.19 2.53
CA GLY A 58 -15.62 -10.20 2.79
C GLY A 58 -15.10 -8.91 3.42
N LEU A 59 -15.91 -7.85 3.30
CA LEU A 59 -15.55 -6.51 3.76
C LEU A 59 -15.41 -6.40 5.28
N ARG A 60 -16.08 -7.26 6.03
CA ARG A 60 -15.94 -7.31 7.49
C ARG A 60 -14.50 -7.65 7.89
N VAL A 61 -13.86 -8.60 7.17
CA VAL A 61 -12.47 -8.98 7.43
C VAL A 61 -11.54 -7.83 7.07
N VAL A 62 -11.78 -7.15 5.94
CA VAL A 62 -11.04 -5.94 5.57
C VAL A 62 -11.13 -4.89 6.68
N GLY A 63 -12.30 -4.70 7.26
CA GLY A 63 -12.53 -3.75 8.35
C GLY A 63 -11.64 -3.99 9.57
N THR A 64 -11.20 -5.23 9.83
CA THR A 64 -10.30 -5.53 10.96
C THR A 64 -8.89 -4.97 10.77
N TYR A 65 -8.54 -4.54 9.56
CA TYR A 65 -7.26 -3.91 9.24
C TYR A 65 -7.27 -2.40 9.48
N PHE A 66 -8.42 -1.87 9.90
CA PHE A 66 -8.61 -0.44 10.16
C PHE A 66 -9.14 -0.24 11.59
N ASN A 67 -8.94 0.97 12.10
CA ASN A 67 -9.28 1.34 13.48
C ASN A 67 -10.59 2.15 13.52
N HIS A 68 -11.70 1.49 13.16
CA HIS A 68 -13.07 2.05 13.19
C HIS A 68 -13.30 3.23 12.24
N ASP A 69 -12.41 3.46 11.27
CA ASP A 69 -12.59 4.48 10.24
C ASP A 69 -12.06 3.97 8.89
N HIS A 70 -12.01 4.87 7.90
CA HIS A 70 -11.57 4.52 6.54
C HIS A 70 -10.07 4.73 6.30
N THR A 71 -9.34 5.29 7.27
CA THR A 71 -8.00 5.82 7.04
C THR A 71 -6.95 5.23 7.97
N HIS A 72 -7.23 5.20 9.27
CA HIS A 72 -6.27 4.78 10.28
C HIS A 72 -6.24 3.26 10.41
N THR A 73 -5.04 2.70 10.30
CA THR A 73 -4.88 1.26 10.38
C THR A 73 -4.87 0.76 11.82
N SER A 74 -5.42 -0.43 12.01
CA SER A 74 -5.19 -1.21 13.23
C SER A 74 -3.75 -1.74 13.23
N LEU A 75 -3.33 -2.35 14.35
CA LEU A 75 -2.02 -3.03 14.38
C LEU A 75 -1.89 -4.07 13.27
N LYS A 76 -2.98 -4.79 13.00
CA LYS A 76 -3.04 -5.78 11.92
C LYS A 76 -2.80 -5.14 10.55
N GLY A 77 -3.44 -4.00 10.30
CA GLY A 77 -3.26 -3.22 9.07
C GLY A 77 -1.86 -2.63 8.96
N ALA A 78 -1.31 -2.12 10.06
CA ALA A 78 0.04 -1.59 10.08
C ALA A 78 1.08 -2.66 9.74
N ARG A 79 0.90 -3.87 10.27
CA ARG A 79 1.78 -5.01 9.95
C ARG A 79 1.68 -5.41 8.48
N MET A 80 0.48 -5.39 7.92
CA MET A 80 0.29 -5.66 6.49
C MET A 80 1.02 -4.63 5.64
N ASN A 81 0.89 -3.34 5.97
CA ASN A 81 1.56 -2.27 5.24
C ASN A 81 3.09 -2.39 5.34
N ALA A 82 3.61 -2.69 6.53
CA ALA A 82 5.04 -2.91 6.71
C ALA A 82 5.55 -4.07 5.84
N ARG A 83 4.81 -5.17 5.79
CA ARG A 83 5.15 -6.30 4.91
C ARG A 83 5.09 -5.91 3.44
N SER A 84 4.10 -5.12 3.06
CA SER A 84 3.97 -4.61 1.69
C SER A 84 5.16 -3.72 1.29
N ILE A 85 5.65 -2.91 2.21
CA ILE A 85 6.86 -2.10 1.99
C ILE A 85 8.07 -3.01 1.80
N ALA A 86 8.23 -4.02 2.63
CA ALA A 86 9.33 -4.99 2.49
C ALA A 86 9.28 -5.71 1.13
N ASP A 87 8.08 -6.15 0.71
CA ASP A 87 7.88 -6.79 -0.59
C ASP A 87 8.25 -5.83 -1.73
N GLY A 88 7.80 -4.58 -1.64
CA GLY A 88 8.11 -3.56 -2.64
C GLY A 88 9.60 -3.22 -2.68
N LEU A 89 10.25 -3.16 -1.53
CA LEU A 89 11.70 -2.90 -1.44
C LEU A 89 12.51 -4.01 -2.12
N LYS A 90 12.12 -5.27 -1.93
CA LYS A 90 12.77 -6.41 -2.57
C LYS A 90 12.72 -6.34 -4.09
N ALA A 91 11.69 -5.71 -4.64
CA ALA A 91 11.52 -5.55 -6.07
C ALA A 91 12.31 -4.38 -6.66
N THR A 92 12.96 -3.56 -5.83
CA THR A 92 13.79 -2.44 -6.27
C THR A 92 15.26 -2.83 -6.31
N ASP A 93 16.09 -1.93 -6.85
CA ASP A 93 17.55 -2.06 -6.82
C ASP A 93 18.15 -1.42 -5.57
N CYS A 94 17.33 -0.95 -4.65
CA CYS A 94 17.80 -0.32 -3.42
C CYS A 94 18.62 -1.28 -2.57
N PRO A 95 19.87 -0.91 -2.18
CA PRO A 95 20.74 -1.79 -1.38
C PRO A 95 20.15 -2.19 -0.04
N LEU A 96 19.21 -1.41 0.50
CA LEU A 96 18.56 -1.73 1.78
C LEU A 96 17.80 -3.05 1.76
N LYS A 97 17.43 -3.55 0.58
CA LYS A 97 16.76 -4.85 0.48
C LYS A 97 17.59 -6.00 1.03
N ASP A 98 18.90 -5.87 1.02
CA ASP A 98 19.82 -6.90 1.50
C ASP A 98 19.81 -7.02 3.03
N PHE A 99 19.22 -6.05 3.74
CA PHE A 99 19.08 -6.05 5.20
C PHE A 99 17.73 -6.58 5.67
N LEU A 100 16.82 -6.93 4.78
CA LEU A 100 15.54 -7.55 5.13
C LEU A 100 15.77 -8.98 5.59
N LYS A 101 15.07 -9.34 6.67
CA LYS A 101 15.15 -10.69 7.26
C LYS A 101 13.97 -11.56 6.86
#